data_1b5e1fad83052a2989845394cb9b6223
#
_entry.id   1b5e1fad83052a2989845394cb9b6223
#
_cell.length_a   1.000
_cell.length_b   1.000
_cell.length_c   1.000
_cell.angle_alpha   90.00
_cell.angle_beta   90.00
_cell.angle_gamma   90.00
#
_symmetry.space_group_name_H-M   'P 1'
#
loop_
_entity.id
_entity.type
_entity.pdbx_description
1 polymer ?
#
loop_
_entity_poly.entity_id
_entity_poly.type
_entity_poly.pdbx_seq_one_letter_code
_entity_poly.pdbx_strand_id
1 'polypeptide(L)'
;MAQPQSAQHTRSLPIWRWLAPVGRRLLGTLVRVETTAPVVALTFDDGPHPQFTPQLLDLFARHQVRATFFLLGRHAVEQRELVTRIAAAGHAIGNHTFTHARMPQTPRWQRWRELWMARRALAPYGAALFRPPYGGQSYGSRLDALLFGYEVVGWTYHIEDWVAQPATQLAERLIDQMRPGCIVLLHDRLANPRDPAAADRAPLIDALTIVLDRLSTTYRFVTVPELMRAGKPVRVPWFRPAQ
;
A
#
# COMPACT_ATOMS: atom_id res chain seq x y z
N MET A 1 -22.61 -50.81 43.86
CA MET A 1 -22.49 -50.32 42.46
C MET A 1 -22.05 -48.88 42.49
N ALA A 2 -20.78 -48.63 42.28
CA ALA A 2 -20.19 -47.28 42.26
C ALA A 2 -20.07 -46.83 40.79
N GLN A 3 -20.63 -45.64 40.48
CA GLN A 3 -20.51 -45.02 39.17
C GLN A 3 -19.09 -44.35 39.05
N PRO A 4 -18.45 -44.41 37.89
CA PRO A 4 -17.18 -43.71 37.69
C PRO A 4 -17.43 -42.22 37.41
N GLN A 5 -16.72 -41.36 38.16
CA GLN A 5 -16.63 -39.93 37.96
C GLN A 5 -15.94 -39.63 36.62
N SER A 6 -16.59 -38.89 35.72
CA SER A 6 -16.03 -38.39 34.48
C SER A 6 -14.98 -37.32 34.77
N ALA A 7 -13.71 -37.61 34.47
CA ALA A 7 -12.62 -36.63 34.49
C ALA A 7 -12.86 -35.57 33.38
N GLN A 8 -13.19 -34.35 33.75
CA GLN A 8 -13.18 -33.22 32.85
C GLN A 8 -11.76 -32.86 32.45
N HIS A 9 -11.35 -33.26 31.24
CA HIS A 9 -10.10 -32.81 30.64
C HIS A 9 -10.25 -31.31 30.27
N THR A 10 -9.76 -30.45 31.14
CA THR A 10 -9.49 -29.05 30.79
C THR A 10 -8.41 -29.04 29.69
N ARG A 11 -8.85 -28.98 28.43
CA ARG A 11 -7.96 -28.74 27.29
C ARG A 11 -7.35 -27.34 27.47
N SER A 12 -6.13 -27.26 27.97
CA SER A 12 -5.35 -26.04 27.96
C SER A 12 -5.20 -25.58 26.51
N LEU A 13 -5.70 -24.39 26.21
CA LEU A 13 -5.56 -23.80 24.87
C LEU A 13 -4.06 -23.60 24.60
N PRO A 14 -3.55 -24.05 23.46
CA PRO A 14 -2.12 -24.01 23.19
C PRO A 14 -1.60 -22.56 23.15
N ILE A 15 -0.45 -22.33 23.73
CA ILE A 15 0.22 -21.02 23.90
C ILE A 15 0.27 -20.19 22.60
N TRP A 16 0.38 -20.84 21.42
CA TRP A 16 0.37 -20.13 20.14
C TRP A 16 -0.92 -19.33 19.88
N ARG A 17 -2.06 -19.67 20.47
CA ARG A 17 -3.30 -18.86 20.34
C ARG A 17 -3.16 -17.47 20.98
N TRP A 18 -2.38 -17.35 22.03
CA TRP A 18 -2.10 -16.08 22.71
C TRP A 18 -1.04 -15.26 21.99
N LEU A 19 -0.09 -15.93 21.31
CA LEU A 19 0.98 -15.29 20.56
C LEU A 19 0.54 -14.87 19.15
N ALA A 20 -0.51 -15.48 18.58
CA ALA A 20 -1.00 -15.18 17.24
C ALA A 20 -1.38 -13.71 17.01
N PRO A 21 -2.06 -13.00 17.95
CA PRO A 21 -2.35 -11.58 17.78
C PRO A 21 -1.09 -10.70 17.73
N VAL A 22 -0.10 -11.01 18.57
CA VAL A 22 1.19 -10.30 18.59
C VAL A 22 1.96 -10.56 17.32
N GLY A 23 2.05 -11.82 16.88
CA GLY A 23 2.68 -12.18 15.61
C GLY A 23 2.02 -11.54 14.39
N ARG A 24 0.68 -11.44 14.36
CA ARG A 24 -0.06 -10.73 13.31
C ARG A 24 0.22 -9.24 13.31
N ARG A 25 0.36 -8.64 14.48
CA ARG A 25 0.68 -7.21 14.60
C ARG A 25 2.10 -6.90 14.11
N LEU A 26 3.06 -7.79 14.38
CA LEU A 26 4.47 -7.61 14.01
C LEU A 26 4.78 -8.06 12.57
N LEU A 27 4.21 -9.20 12.14
CA LEU A 27 4.52 -9.81 10.85
C LEU A 27 3.35 -9.75 9.85
N GLY A 28 2.23 -9.15 10.23
CA GLY A 28 1.07 -8.99 9.36
C GLY A 28 1.26 -7.91 8.31
N THR A 29 0.52 -8.00 7.20
CA THR A 29 0.44 -6.97 6.16
C THR A 29 -0.87 -6.22 6.33
N LEU A 30 -0.79 -4.90 6.46
CA LEU A 30 -1.95 -4.02 6.51
C LEU A 30 -2.68 -4.07 5.17
N VAL A 31 -3.97 -4.43 5.17
CA VAL A 31 -4.77 -4.51 3.94
C VAL A 31 -5.98 -3.59 3.93
N ARG A 32 -6.46 -3.17 5.09
CA ARG A 32 -7.57 -2.24 5.27
C ARG A 32 -7.65 -1.76 6.71
N VAL A 33 -8.56 -0.82 6.98
CA VAL A 33 -8.90 -0.39 8.34
C VAL A 33 -10.39 -0.59 8.57
N GLU A 34 -10.77 -1.23 9.67
CA GLU A 34 -12.17 -1.32 10.10
C GLU A 34 -12.60 0.02 10.68
N THR A 35 -13.48 0.72 9.99
CA THR A 35 -14.00 2.03 10.40
C THR A 35 -15.38 2.28 9.80
N THR A 36 -16.20 3.05 10.51
CA THR A 36 -17.47 3.59 10.00
C THR A 36 -17.30 4.97 9.39
N ALA A 37 -16.17 5.63 9.63
CA ALA A 37 -15.86 6.92 9.03
C ALA A 37 -15.68 6.76 7.50
N PRO A 38 -16.23 7.65 6.68
CA PRO A 38 -16.12 7.57 5.23
C PRO A 38 -14.74 8.04 4.74
N VAL A 39 -13.71 7.31 5.11
CA VAL A 39 -12.30 7.59 4.76
C VAL A 39 -11.72 6.46 3.93
N VAL A 40 -10.92 6.81 2.93
CA VAL A 40 -10.27 5.90 1.96
C VAL A 40 -8.84 6.33 1.72
N ALA A 41 -7.91 5.39 1.49
CA ALA A 41 -6.56 5.69 1.07
C ALA A 41 -6.32 5.29 -0.39
N LEU A 42 -6.10 6.28 -1.26
CA LEU A 42 -5.51 6.04 -2.58
C LEU A 42 -4.01 5.89 -2.42
N THR A 43 -3.45 4.86 -3.04
CA THR A 43 -2.00 4.59 -2.95
C THR A 43 -1.43 4.34 -4.34
N PHE A 44 -0.25 4.89 -4.60
CA PHE A 44 0.41 4.86 -5.91
C PHE A 44 1.79 4.23 -5.78
N ASP A 45 2.08 3.23 -6.61
CA ASP A 45 3.34 2.52 -6.63
C ASP A 45 4.23 2.95 -7.81
N ASP A 46 5.51 2.61 -7.75
CA ASP A 46 6.53 2.70 -8.80
C ASP A 46 7.05 4.11 -9.13
N GLY A 47 6.37 5.17 -8.74
CA GLY A 47 6.75 6.55 -9.04
C GLY A 47 8.06 7.03 -8.38
N PRO A 48 8.34 8.35 -8.49
CA PRO A 48 7.54 9.33 -9.21
C PRO A 48 7.78 9.31 -10.72
N HIS A 49 6.78 9.73 -11.48
CA HIS A 49 6.88 9.94 -12.93
C HIS A 49 6.96 11.44 -13.25
N PRO A 50 7.92 11.91 -14.09
CA PRO A 50 8.11 13.34 -14.35
C PRO A 50 6.90 14.05 -14.96
N GLN A 51 6.08 13.33 -15.71
CA GLN A 51 4.89 13.88 -16.37
C GLN A 51 3.61 13.64 -15.57
N PHE A 52 3.37 12.42 -15.09
CA PHE A 52 2.05 12.04 -14.56
C PHE A 52 1.91 12.34 -13.06
N THR A 53 2.98 12.21 -12.27
CA THR A 53 2.91 12.56 -10.84
C THR A 53 2.53 14.03 -10.62
N PRO A 54 3.08 15.04 -11.36
CA PRO A 54 2.62 16.43 -11.25
C PRO A 54 1.14 16.60 -11.52
N GLN A 55 0.60 15.94 -12.56
CA GLN A 55 -0.82 16.03 -12.93
C GLN A 55 -1.72 15.47 -11.83
N LEU A 56 -1.31 14.34 -11.19
CA LEU A 56 -2.01 13.79 -10.03
C LEU A 56 -1.99 14.75 -8.85
N LEU A 57 -0.85 15.39 -8.55
CA LEU A 57 -0.75 16.36 -7.45
C LEU A 57 -1.66 17.56 -7.69
N ASP A 58 -1.74 18.07 -8.93
CA ASP A 58 -2.62 19.16 -9.30
C ASP A 58 -4.10 18.78 -9.19
N LEU A 59 -4.47 17.54 -9.61
CA LEU A 59 -5.80 17.01 -9.42
C LEU A 59 -6.16 16.90 -7.94
N PHE A 60 -5.27 16.34 -7.12
CA PHE A 60 -5.49 16.17 -5.68
C PHE A 60 -5.60 17.48 -4.92
N ALA A 61 -4.84 18.49 -5.33
CA ALA A 61 -4.95 19.84 -4.76
C ALA A 61 -6.34 20.43 -4.98
N ARG A 62 -6.91 20.31 -6.20
CA ARG A 62 -8.26 20.78 -6.52
C ARG A 62 -9.36 20.14 -5.67
N HIS A 63 -9.21 18.86 -5.35
CA HIS A 63 -10.19 18.08 -4.57
C HIS A 63 -9.83 17.92 -3.08
N GLN A 64 -8.76 18.58 -2.61
CA GLN A 64 -8.27 18.48 -1.23
C GLN A 64 -7.97 17.02 -0.78
N VAL A 65 -7.50 16.21 -1.72
CA VAL A 65 -7.16 14.80 -1.52
C VAL A 65 -5.75 14.66 -1.00
N ARG A 66 -5.53 13.77 -0.03
CA ARG A 66 -4.20 13.29 0.34
C ARG A 66 -4.08 11.80 0.03
N ALA A 67 -2.95 11.42 -0.52
CA ALA A 67 -2.66 10.05 -0.97
C ALA A 67 -1.34 9.55 -0.36
N THR A 68 -1.01 8.28 -0.60
CA THR A 68 0.29 7.70 -0.22
C THR A 68 1.00 7.20 -1.47
N PHE A 69 2.25 7.62 -1.65
CA PHE A 69 3.09 7.20 -2.77
C PHE A 69 4.18 6.25 -2.27
N PHE A 70 4.19 5.03 -2.76
CA PHE A 70 5.26 4.05 -2.53
C PHE A 70 6.28 4.15 -3.65
N LEU A 71 7.33 4.93 -3.41
CA LEU A 71 8.27 5.34 -4.44
C LEU A 71 9.44 4.37 -4.55
N LEU A 72 9.89 4.13 -5.79
CA LEU A 72 11.17 3.48 -6.05
C LEU A 72 12.33 4.44 -5.77
N GLY A 73 13.30 3.96 -5.02
CA GLY A 73 14.45 4.79 -4.63
C GLY A 73 15.21 5.36 -5.83
N ARG A 74 15.38 4.59 -6.92
CA ARG A 74 16.04 5.06 -8.15
C ARG A 74 15.31 6.26 -8.78
N HIS A 75 13.96 6.17 -8.87
CA HIS A 75 13.16 7.26 -9.44
C HIS A 75 13.10 8.48 -8.50
N ALA A 76 13.14 8.24 -7.19
CA ALA A 76 13.23 9.32 -6.21
C ALA A 76 14.56 10.10 -6.29
N VAL A 77 15.66 9.42 -6.61
CA VAL A 77 16.96 10.09 -6.86
C VAL A 77 16.90 10.94 -8.13
N GLU A 78 16.34 10.39 -9.22
CA GLU A 78 16.19 11.07 -10.52
C GLU A 78 15.23 12.28 -10.43
N GLN A 79 14.21 12.21 -9.59
CA GLN A 79 13.10 13.17 -9.51
C GLN A 79 12.99 13.81 -8.11
N ARG A 80 14.11 14.25 -7.56
CA ARG A 80 14.21 14.75 -6.18
C ARG A 80 13.22 15.87 -5.86
N GLU A 81 13.01 16.78 -6.80
CA GLU A 81 12.08 17.91 -6.66
C GLU A 81 10.63 17.43 -6.55
N LEU A 82 10.25 16.38 -7.32
CA LEU A 82 8.93 15.78 -7.21
C LEU A 82 8.71 15.12 -5.85
N VAL A 83 9.72 14.44 -5.30
CA VAL A 83 9.64 13.87 -3.93
C VAL A 83 9.35 14.96 -2.91
N THR A 84 10.04 16.09 -3.03
CA THR A 84 9.82 17.26 -2.16
C THR A 84 8.40 17.83 -2.36
N ARG A 85 7.94 17.96 -3.61
CA ARG A 85 6.60 18.46 -3.93
C ARG A 85 5.49 17.53 -3.39
N ILE A 86 5.64 16.19 -3.51
CA ILE A 86 4.73 15.20 -2.93
C ILE A 86 4.61 15.41 -1.42
N ALA A 87 5.75 15.53 -0.72
CA ALA A 87 5.78 15.74 0.73
C ALA A 87 5.17 17.09 1.14
N ALA A 88 5.52 18.18 0.45
CA ALA A 88 5.02 19.52 0.72
C ALA A 88 3.50 19.65 0.51
N ALA A 89 2.92 18.85 -0.41
CA ALA A 89 1.48 18.75 -0.61
C ALA A 89 0.75 17.91 0.46
N GLY A 90 1.47 17.41 1.48
CA GLY A 90 0.89 16.65 2.59
C GLY A 90 0.60 15.18 2.29
N HIS A 91 1.11 14.66 1.17
CA HIS A 91 1.02 13.22 0.87
C HIS A 91 2.05 12.44 1.68
N ALA A 92 1.75 11.17 1.99
CA ALA A 92 2.71 10.28 2.62
C ALA A 92 3.58 9.59 1.56
N ILE A 93 4.85 9.34 1.92
CA ILE A 93 5.81 8.66 1.06
C ILE A 93 6.23 7.37 1.74
N GLY A 94 6.03 6.22 1.10
CA GLY A 94 6.47 4.90 1.53
C GLY A 94 7.62 4.38 0.67
N ASN A 95 8.32 3.38 1.19
CA ASN A 95 9.40 2.67 0.50
C ASN A 95 8.84 1.57 -0.40
N HIS A 96 9.26 1.53 -1.68
CA HIS A 96 8.91 0.48 -2.64
C HIS A 96 10.15 -0.27 -3.18
N THR A 97 11.23 -0.38 -2.37
CA THR A 97 12.58 -0.82 -2.75
C THR A 97 13.33 0.22 -3.59
N PHE A 98 14.60 -0.05 -3.89
CA PHE A 98 15.38 0.87 -4.71
C PHE A 98 15.20 0.60 -6.21
N THR A 99 15.22 -0.69 -6.63
CA THR A 99 15.20 -1.10 -8.04
C THR A 99 13.95 -1.87 -8.47
N HIS A 100 12.92 -2.00 -7.62
CA HIS A 100 11.75 -2.87 -7.83
C HIS A 100 12.08 -4.35 -7.71
N ALA A 101 12.96 -4.73 -6.77
CA ALA A 101 13.42 -6.10 -6.59
C ALA A 101 12.31 -7.03 -6.08
N ARG A 102 12.23 -8.26 -6.63
CA ARG A 102 11.33 -9.32 -6.16
C ARG A 102 11.83 -9.87 -4.82
N MET A 103 11.35 -9.32 -3.71
CA MET A 103 11.85 -9.57 -2.36
C MET A 103 11.97 -11.06 -1.97
N PRO A 104 11.02 -11.96 -2.30
CA PRO A 104 11.15 -13.39 -1.98
C PRO A 104 12.32 -14.09 -2.67
N GLN A 105 12.70 -13.62 -3.87
CA GLN A 105 13.72 -14.22 -4.73
C GLN A 105 15.09 -13.56 -4.55
N THR A 106 15.15 -12.48 -3.77
CA THR A 106 16.35 -11.67 -3.58
C THR A 106 17.11 -12.14 -2.33
N PRO A 107 18.42 -12.36 -2.39
CA PRO A 107 19.25 -12.68 -1.22
C PRO A 107 19.16 -11.63 -0.11
N ARG A 108 19.29 -12.04 1.16
CA ARG A 108 19.07 -11.15 2.31
C ARG A 108 19.91 -9.88 2.27
N TRP A 109 21.20 -9.99 1.98
CA TRP A 109 22.09 -8.84 1.91
C TRP A 109 21.66 -7.81 0.85
N GLN A 110 21.13 -8.31 -0.28
CA GLN A 110 20.61 -7.46 -1.35
C GLN A 110 19.26 -6.84 -0.96
N ARG A 111 18.36 -7.58 -0.28
CA ARG A 111 17.11 -7.02 0.28
C ARG A 111 17.40 -5.86 1.23
N TRP A 112 18.39 -6.02 2.10
CA TRP A 112 18.82 -4.97 3.02
C TRP A 112 19.35 -3.75 2.28
N ARG A 113 20.15 -3.96 1.23
CA ARG A 113 20.63 -2.89 0.35
C ARG A 113 19.48 -2.16 -0.33
N GLU A 114 18.50 -2.88 -0.88
CA GLU A 114 17.28 -2.33 -1.49
C GLU A 114 16.51 -1.43 -0.54
N LEU A 115 16.22 -1.92 0.67
CA LEU A 115 15.49 -1.16 1.70
C LEU A 115 16.26 0.07 2.17
N TRP A 116 17.57 -0.08 2.41
CA TRP A 116 18.42 0.99 2.90
C TRP A 116 18.65 2.09 1.86
N MET A 117 18.95 1.73 0.61
CA MET A 117 19.16 2.70 -0.46
C MET A 117 17.88 3.48 -0.75
N ALA A 118 16.73 2.82 -0.82
CA ALA A 118 15.45 3.51 -0.97
C ALA A 118 15.17 4.43 0.22
N ARG A 119 15.38 3.97 1.47
CA ARG A 119 15.23 4.83 2.66
C ARG A 119 16.07 6.10 2.57
N ARG A 120 17.33 5.99 2.13
CA ARG A 120 18.20 7.16 1.94
C ARG A 120 17.70 8.09 0.83
N ALA A 121 17.25 7.52 -0.29
CA ALA A 121 16.71 8.28 -1.41
C ALA A 121 15.45 9.06 -1.02
N LEU A 122 14.62 8.52 -0.13
CA LEU A 122 13.36 9.13 0.32
C LEU A 122 13.54 10.09 1.51
N ALA A 123 14.70 10.09 2.17
CA ALA A 123 14.93 10.99 3.32
C ALA A 123 14.92 12.46 2.88
N PRO A 124 14.40 13.39 3.72
CA PRO A 124 13.85 13.17 5.07
C PRO A 124 12.35 12.80 5.09
N TYR A 125 11.70 12.62 3.95
CA TYR A 125 10.24 12.58 3.79
C TYR A 125 9.62 11.18 3.95
N GLY A 126 10.44 10.11 3.89
CA GLY A 126 9.95 8.73 3.94
C GLY A 126 9.29 8.38 5.28
N ALA A 127 8.01 8.00 5.26
CA ALA A 127 7.32 7.42 6.40
C ALA A 127 7.81 5.97 6.65
N ALA A 128 7.51 5.44 7.85
CA ALA A 128 7.83 4.06 8.21
C ALA A 128 6.88 3.05 7.54
N LEU A 129 6.64 3.21 6.24
CA LEU A 129 5.77 2.38 5.41
C LEU A 129 6.59 1.69 4.32
N PHE A 130 6.29 0.42 4.08
CA PHE A 130 6.90 -0.37 3.02
C PHE A 130 5.84 -1.16 2.26
N ARG A 131 5.88 -1.11 0.94
CA ARG A 131 5.12 -2.02 0.09
C ARG A 131 6.09 -2.84 -0.74
N PRO A 132 6.07 -4.19 -0.61
CA PRO A 132 6.94 -5.04 -1.41
C PRO A 132 6.48 -5.04 -2.88
N PRO A 133 7.41 -4.95 -3.86
CA PRO A 133 7.09 -5.08 -5.27
C PRO A 133 6.26 -6.34 -5.57
N TYR A 134 5.26 -6.20 -6.44
CA TYR A 134 4.31 -7.27 -6.81
C TYR A 134 3.54 -7.85 -5.61
N GLY A 135 3.49 -7.20 -4.45
CA GLY A 135 2.97 -7.75 -3.21
C GLY A 135 3.73 -8.98 -2.70
N GLY A 136 4.85 -9.32 -3.35
CA GLY A 136 5.64 -10.53 -3.10
C GLY A 136 6.34 -10.50 -1.75
N GLN A 137 6.05 -11.51 -0.89
CA GLN A 137 6.60 -11.60 0.46
C GLN A 137 7.06 -13.02 0.80
N SER A 138 8.12 -13.10 1.59
CA SER A 138 8.57 -14.30 2.30
C SER A 138 8.71 -13.99 3.78
N TYR A 139 8.80 -15.00 4.64
CA TYR A 139 9.08 -14.77 6.07
C TYR A 139 10.35 -13.94 6.28
N GLY A 140 11.41 -14.23 5.51
CA GLY A 140 12.67 -13.49 5.56
C GLY A 140 12.51 -12.02 5.16
N SER A 141 11.80 -11.73 4.07
CA SER A 141 11.60 -10.35 3.62
C SER A 141 10.72 -9.53 4.57
N ARG A 142 9.75 -10.18 5.25
CA ARG A 142 8.92 -9.54 6.28
C ARG A 142 9.73 -9.22 7.53
N LEU A 143 10.57 -10.16 7.97
CA LEU A 143 11.47 -9.94 9.09
C LEU A 143 12.44 -8.78 8.78
N ASP A 144 12.97 -8.73 7.55
CA ASP A 144 13.84 -7.64 7.13
C ASP A 144 13.11 -6.28 7.19
N ALA A 145 11.87 -6.21 6.69
CA ALA A 145 11.04 -4.99 6.77
C ALA A 145 10.78 -4.57 8.23
N LEU A 146 10.48 -5.53 9.12
CA LEU A 146 10.29 -5.27 10.54
C LEU A 146 11.56 -4.72 11.20
N LEU A 147 12.74 -5.31 10.90
CA LEU A 147 14.03 -4.85 11.43
C LEU A 147 14.38 -3.43 10.95
N PHE A 148 13.90 -3.02 9.78
CA PHE A 148 13.98 -1.64 9.30
C PHE A 148 12.92 -0.71 9.92
N GLY A 149 12.04 -1.22 10.78
CA GLY A 149 10.96 -0.45 11.44
C GLY A 149 9.78 -0.13 10.53
N TYR A 150 9.57 -0.89 9.45
CA TYR A 150 8.48 -0.65 8.51
C TYR A 150 7.18 -1.37 8.90
N GLU A 151 6.05 -0.67 8.77
CA GLU A 151 4.74 -1.28 8.58
C GLU A 151 4.64 -1.75 7.12
N VAL A 152 4.35 -3.04 6.93
CA VAL A 152 4.14 -3.59 5.58
C VAL A 152 2.70 -3.34 5.14
N VAL A 153 2.54 -2.61 4.04
CA VAL A 153 1.24 -2.20 3.51
C VAL A 153 0.94 -2.93 2.21
N GLY A 154 -0.17 -3.65 2.20
CA GLY A 154 -0.80 -4.20 0.99
C GLY A 154 -1.91 -3.26 0.50
N TRP A 155 -3.01 -3.87 0.05
CA TRP A 155 -4.20 -3.16 -0.44
C TRP A 155 -5.46 -3.98 -0.20
N THR A 156 -6.61 -3.32 -0.25
CA THR A 156 -7.91 -3.97 -0.19
C THR A 156 -8.30 -4.52 -1.55
N TYR A 157 -8.11 -3.70 -2.60
CA TYR A 157 -8.37 -4.04 -3.99
C TYR A 157 -7.51 -3.22 -4.95
N HIS A 158 -7.48 -3.66 -6.20
CA HIS A 158 -6.89 -2.99 -7.36
C HIS A 158 -7.86 -3.03 -8.54
N ILE A 159 -7.60 -2.22 -9.54
CA ILE A 159 -8.43 -2.11 -10.75
C ILE A 159 -7.70 -2.56 -12.02
N GLU A 160 -6.55 -3.22 -11.87
CA GLU A 160 -5.67 -3.66 -12.97
C GLU A 160 -5.23 -2.50 -13.88
N ASP A 161 -4.91 -1.34 -13.27
CA ASP A 161 -4.47 -0.16 -13.99
C ASP A 161 -3.13 -0.31 -14.73
N TRP A 162 -2.47 -1.46 -14.58
CA TRP A 162 -1.30 -1.89 -15.36
C TRP A 162 -1.65 -2.56 -16.70
N VAL A 163 -2.94 -2.68 -17.04
CA VAL A 163 -3.46 -3.07 -18.35
C VAL A 163 -4.14 -1.85 -18.96
N ALA A 164 -3.90 -1.60 -20.26
CA ALA A 164 -4.52 -0.47 -20.94
C ALA A 164 -6.04 -0.63 -20.98
N GLN A 165 -6.76 0.35 -20.46
CA GLN A 165 -8.22 0.35 -20.31
C GLN A 165 -8.76 1.78 -20.47
N PRO A 166 -10.01 1.96 -20.95
CA PRO A 166 -10.65 3.27 -20.98
C PRO A 166 -10.82 3.88 -19.57
N ALA A 167 -10.69 5.20 -19.48
CA ALA A 167 -10.85 5.95 -18.22
C ALA A 167 -12.20 5.66 -17.53
N THR A 168 -13.28 5.55 -18.29
CA THR A 168 -14.61 5.26 -17.75
C THR A 168 -14.68 3.90 -17.07
N GLN A 169 -14.06 2.86 -17.65
CA GLN A 169 -14.02 1.52 -17.05
C GLN A 169 -13.19 1.49 -15.76
N LEU A 170 -12.05 2.18 -15.75
CA LEU A 170 -11.23 2.33 -14.54
C LEU A 170 -12.01 3.06 -13.44
N ALA A 171 -12.74 4.13 -13.78
CA ALA A 171 -13.56 4.89 -12.85
C ALA A 171 -14.68 4.06 -12.26
N GLU A 172 -15.43 3.33 -13.07
CA GLU A 172 -16.50 2.43 -12.62
C GLU A 172 -15.98 1.39 -11.64
N ARG A 173 -14.87 0.69 -11.97
CA ARG A 173 -14.24 -0.29 -11.07
C ARG A 173 -13.82 0.32 -9.74
N LEU A 174 -13.31 1.58 -9.73
CA LEU A 174 -12.97 2.29 -8.50
C LEU A 174 -14.22 2.60 -7.67
N ILE A 175 -15.27 3.11 -8.29
CA ILE A 175 -16.51 3.51 -7.62
C ILE A 175 -17.21 2.30 -7.01
N ASP A 176 -17.35 1.21 -7.78
CA ASP A 176 -18.07 0.01 -7.37
C ASP A 176 -17.44 -0.69 -6.16
N GLN A 177 -16.12 -0.60 -6.00
CA GLN A 177 -15.39 -1.25 -4.91
C GLN A 177 -15.08 -0.33 -3.73
N MET A 178 -15.36 0.99 -3.87
CA MET A 178 -15.06 1.96 -2.82
C MET A 178 -15.89 1.70 -1.55
N ARG A 179 -15.22 1.52 -0.43
CA ARG A 179 -15.84 1.29 0.90
C ARG A 179 -15.00 1.99 1.96
N PRO A 180 -15.60 2.41 3.10
CA PRO A 180 -14.84 2.96 4.21
C PRO A 180 -13.69 2.07 4.65
N GLY A 181 -12.54 2.67 4.87
CA GLY A 181 -11.33 1.97 5.36
C GLY A 181 -10.53 1.21 4.31
N CYS A 182 -10.92 1.24 3.03
CA CYS A 182 -10.15 0.55 1.99
C CYS A 182 -8.83 1.28 1.66
N ILE A 183 -7.84 0.48 1.26
CA ILE A 183 -6.57 0.90 0.67
C ILE A 183 -6.59 0.46 -0.79
N VAL A 184 -6.51 1.40 -1.71
CA VAL A 184 -6.59 1.15 -3.16
C VAL A 184 -5.19 1.15 -3.75
N LEU A 185 -4.84 0.11 -4.50
CA LEU A 185 -3.58 0.05 -5.25
C LEU A 185 -3.77 0.64 -6.65
N LEU A 186 -2.93 1.60 -6.96
CA LEU A 186 -2.79 2.28 -8.25
C LEU A 186 -1.30 2.49 -8.55
N HIS A 187 -0.99 3.00 -9.75
CA HIS A 187 0.38 3.30 -10.14
C HIS A 187 0.42 4.67 -10.86
N ASP A 188 1.28 5.58 -10.41
CA ASP A 188 1.58 6.83 -11.15
C ASP A 188 2.68 6.64 -12.21
N ARG A 189 3.35 5.49 -12.15
CA ARG A 189 4.32 4.95 -13.11
C ARG A 189 4.20 3.43 -13.12
N LEU A 190 4.59 2.77 -14.19
CA LEU A 190 4.81 1.32 -14.20
C LEU A 190 6.31 1.03 -14.35
N ALA A 191 6.89 0.32 -13.38
CA ALA A 191 8.33 0.02 -13.39
C ALA A 191 8.75 -0.87 -14.56
N ASN A 192 7.87 -1.83 -14.92
CA ASN A 192 8.11 -2.79 -16.00
C ASN A 192 6.78 -3.11 -16.71
N PRO A 193 6.22 -2.21 -17.52
CA PRO A 193 4.96 -2.45 -18.21
C PRO A 193 5.08 -3.61 -19.19
N ARG A 194 4.19 -4.60 -19.09
CA ARG A 194 4.08 -5.69 -20.08
C ARG A 194 3.39 -5.21 -21.35
N ASP A 195 2.45 -4.29 -21.18
CA ASP A 195 1.76 -3.60 -22.26
C ASP A 195 2.32 -2.16 -22.34
N PRO A 196 3.01 -1.79 -23.42
CA PRO A 196 3.53 -0.44 -23.60
C PRO A 196 2.44 0.65 -23.55
N ALA A 197 1.22 0.36 -24.00
CA ALA A 197 0.11 1.30 -23.95
C ALA A 197 -0.32 1.63 -22.50
N ALA A 198 -0.13 0.70 -21.56
CA ALA A 198 -0.41 0.94 -20.14
C ALA A 198 0.60 1.88 -19.48
N ALA A 199 1.74 2.17 -20.11
CA ALA A 199 2.71 3.14 -19.61
C ALA A 199 2.18 4.57 -19.64
N ASP A 200 1.22 4.87 -20.52
CA ASP A 200 0.46 6.12 -20.49
C ASP A 200 -0.52 6.08 -19.31
N ARG A 201 -0.37 7.03 -18.39
CA ARG A 201 -1.22 7.13 -17.19
C ARG A 201 -2.33 8.18 -17.32
N ALA A 202 -2.46 8.81 -18.50
CA ALA A 202 -3.54 9.77 -18.75
C ALA A 202 -4.94 9.16 -18.52
N PRO A 203 -5.25 7.91 -18.98
CA PRO A 203 -6.55 7.28 -18.70
C PRO A 203 -6.83 7.10 -17.18
N LEU A 204 -5.80 6.83 -16.37
CA LEU A 204 -5.96 6.74 -14.92
C LEU A 204 -6.25 8.12 -14.30
N ILE A 205 -5.60 9.17 -14.76
CA ILE A 205 -5.83 10.54 -14.29
C ILE A 205 -7.25 11.00 -14.61
N ASP A 206 -7.72 10.73 -15.82
CA ASP A 206 -9.10 11.00 -16.24
C ASP A 206 -10.10 10.19 -15.40
N ALA A 207 -9.83 8.91 -15.16
CA ALA A 207 -10.64 8.07 -14.27
C ALA A 207 -10.72 8.64 -12.85
N LEU A 208 -9.59 9.07 -12.29
CA LEU A 208 -9.54 9.67 -10.96
C LEU A 208 -10.28 11.01 -10.92
N THR A 209 -10.28 11.79 -12.01
CA THR A 209 -11.09 12.99 -12.10
C THR A 209 -12.56 12.65 -11.96
N ILE A 210 -13.08 11.67 -12.71
CA ILE A 210 -14.47 11.20 -12.61
C ILE A 210 -14.80 10.71 -11.18
N VAL A 211 -13.90 9.93 -10.57
CA VAL A 211 -14.07 9.39 -9.21
C VAL A 211 -14.13 10.50 -8.18
N LEU A 212 -13.23 11.48 -8.25
CA LEU A 212 -13.15 12.56 -7.27
C LEU A 212 -14.33 13.53 -7.42
N ASP A 213 -14.76 13.84 -8.63
CA ASP A 213 -15.96 14.65 -8.88
C ASP A 213 -17.22 14.01 -8.24
N ARG A 214 -17.33 12.69 -8.29
CA ARG A 214 -18.49 11.96 -7.73
C ARG A 214 -18.40 11.71 -6.23
N LEU A 215 -17.20 11.42 -5.71
CA LEU A 215 -17.05 10.83 -4.38
C LEU A 215 -16.37 11.72 -3.35
N SER A 216 -15.81 12.89 -3.72
CA SER A 216 -15.12 13.77 -2.77
C SER A 216 -16.06 14.39 -1.71
N THR A 217 -17.36 14.44 -1.96
CA THR A 217 -18.37 14.83 -0.97
C THR A 217 -18.80 13.69 -0.04
N THR A 218 -18.62 12.43 -0.50
CA THR A 218 -19.02 11.23 0.27
C THR A 218 -17.85 10.68 1.08
N TYR A 219 -16.65 10.66 0.50
CA TYR A 219 -15.44 10.13 1.12
C TYR A 219 -14.37 11.21 1.29
N ARG A 220 -13.67 11.16 2.41
CA ARG A 220 -12.39 11.85 2.57
C ARG A 220 -11.26 10.92 2.12
N PHE A 221 -10.46 11.41 1.20
CA PHE A 221 -9.27 10.71 0.73
C PHE A 221 -8.09 11.13 1.60
N VAL A 222 -7.49 10.16 2.28
CA VAL A 222 -6.47 10.39 3.31
C VAL A 222 -5.23 9.52 3.05
N THR A 223 -4.13 9.86 3.69
CA THR A 223 -2.91 9.03 3.66
C THR A 223 -3.11 7.73 4.45
N VAL A 224 -2.31 6.68 4.16
CA VAL A 224 -2.34 5.42 4.93
C VAL A 224 -2.10 5.66 6.43
N PRO A 225 -1.13 6.52 6.87
CA PRO A 225 -0.99 6.84 8.29
C PRO A 225 -2.23 7.47 8.92
N GLU A 226 -2.95 8.32 8.19
CA GLU A 226 -4.20 8.91 8.67
C GLU A 226 -5.33 7.89 8.72
N LEU A 227 -5.43 7.03 7.69
CA LEU A 227 -6.40 5.94 7.66
C LEU A 227 -6.21 5.00 8.86
N MET A 228 -4.98 4.65 9.20
CA MET A 228 -4.66 3.81 10.37
C MET A 228 -5.14 4.43 11.70
N ARG A 229 -5.21 5.74 11.80
CA ARG A 229 -5.72 6.46 12.99
C ARG A 229 -7.25 6.57 13.02
N ALA A 230 -7.91 6.34 11.88
CA ALA A 230 -9.36 6.47 11.76
C ALA A 230 -10.15 5.21 12.19
N GLY A 231 -9.47 4.12 12.57
CA GLY A 231 -10.12 2.89 12.99
C GLY A 231 -9.15 1.79 13.37
N LYS A 232 -9.59 0.53 13.30
CA LYS A 232 -8.79 -0.64 13.67
C LYS A 232 -8.07 -1.21 12.45
N PRO A 233 -6.72 -1.14 12.37
CA PRO A 233 -5.95 -1.72 11.27
C PRO A 233 -6.12 -3.25 11.18
N VAL A 234 -6.48 -3.74 9.99
CA VAL A 234 -6.62 -5.17 9.70
C VAL A 234 -5.37 -5.65 8.98
N ARG A 235 -4.69 -6.62 9.61
CA ARG A 235 -3.47 -7.24 9.07
C ARG A 235 -3.71 -8.71 8.82
N VAL A 236 -3.26 -9.17 7.66
CA VAL A 236 -3.26 -10.59 7.31
C VAL A 236 -1.85 -11.17 7.42
N PRO A 237 -1.69 -12.42 7.87
CA PRO A 237 -0.37 -13.04 8.03
C PRO A 237 0.39 -13.16 6.71
N TRP A 238 -0.34 -13.33 5.62
CA TRP A 238 0.18 -13.52 4.28
C TRP A 238 -0.71 -12.80 3.27
N PHE A 239 -0.21 -11.68 2.75
CA PHE A 239 -0.89 -11.00 1.67
C PHE A 239 -0.37 -11.54 0.33
N ARG A 240 -1.26 -12.20 -0.43
CA ARG A 240 -1.06 -12.50 -1.84
C ARG A 240 -2.07 -11.67 -2.61
N PRO A 241 -1.65 -10.84 -3.59
CA PRO A 241 -2.61 -10.22 -4.49
C PRO A 241 -3.43 -11.31 -5.16
N ALA A 242 -4.71 -11.07 -5.40
CA ALA A 242 -5.50 -11.90 -6.30
C ALA A 242 -4.77 -11.94 -7.64
N GLN A 243 -4.51 -13.16 -8.16
CA GLN A 243 -3.87 -13.36 -9.46
C GLN A 243 -4.83 -13.00 -10.57
#